data_a571589015d247bf2e2ab5b1b6d776cf
#
_entry.id   a571589015d247bf2e2ab5b1b6d776cf
#
_cell.length_a   1.000
_cell.length_b   1.000
_cell.length_c   1.000
_cell.angle_alpha   90.00
_cell.angle_beta   90.00
_cell.angle_gamma   90.00
#
_symmetry.space_group_name_H-M   'P 1'
#
loop_
_entity.id
_entity.type
_entity.pdbx_description
1 polymer ?
#
loop_
_entity_poly.entity_id
_entity_poly.type
_entity_poly.pdbx_seq_one_letter_code
_entity_poly.pdbx_strand_id
1 'polypeptide(L)'
;TEVNIDTWYRKRAKEVFTNCYEECFSKFKESKTKPVLKIRKMTSKWGVCNITSNTITLNIELIKYDYKYLNYVIFHELCHLKHHDHSKKFWSLVETYIPDYKNIRKEMKNL
;
A
#
# COMPACT_ATOMS: atom_id res chain seq x y z
N THR A 1 -12.15 26.35 -3.10
CA THR A 1 -13.34 25.76 -2.49
C THR A 1 -13.05 24.33 -2.05
N GLU A 2 -13.85 23.82 -1.13
CA GLU A 2 -13.68 22.48 -0.60
C GLU A 2 -13.80 21.42 -1.68
N VAL A 3 -14.69 21.58 -2.63
CA VAL A 3 -14.89 20.63 -3.73
C VAL A 3 -13.60 20.54 -4.57
N ASN A 4 -12.97 21.67 -4.86
CA ASN A 4 -11.74 21.71 -5.64
C ASN A 4 -10.57 21.08 -4.88
N ILE A 5 -10.49 21.27 -3.57
CA ILE A 5 -9.43 20.68 -2.75
C ILE A 5 -9.57 19.17 -2.73
N ASP A 6 -10.78 18.63 -2.52
CA ASP A 6 -11.03 17.20 -2.51
C ASP A 6 -10.69 16.57 -3.88
N THR A 7 -11.12 17.21 -4.96
CA THR A 7 -10.83 16.77 -6.32
C THR A 7 -9.32 16.76 -6.58
N TRP A 8 -8.62 17.81 -6.11
CA TRP A 8 -7.18 17.91 -6.26
C TRP A 8 -6.46 16.77 -5.54
N TYR A 9 -6.84 16.46 -4.29
CA TYR A 9 -6.25 15.35 -3.55
C TYR A 9 -6.48 14.01 -4.24
N ARG A 10 -7.68 13.77 -4.75
CA ARG A 10 -7.99 12.52 -5.45
C ARG A 10 -7.16 12.36 -6.71
N LYS A 11 -7.04 13.41 -7.48
CA LYS A 11 -6.23 13.40 -8.70
C LYS A 11 -4.76 13.18 -8.38
N ARG A 12 -4.26 13.90 -7.38
CA ARG A 12 -2.86 13.78 -6.95
C ARG A 12 -2.56 12.39 -6.42
N ALA A 13 -3.44 11.84 -5.60
CA ALA A 13 -3.30 10.50 -5.05
C ALA A 13 -3.28 9.46 -6.16
N LYS A 14 -4.15 9.58 -7.15
CA LYS A 14 -4.18 8.65 -8.27
C LYS A 14 -2.83 8.61 -8.99
N GLU A 15 -2.24 9.76 -9.27
CA GLU A 15 -0.93 9.85 -9.92
C GLU A 15 0.18 9.24 -9.05
N VAL A 16 0.27 9.68 -7.81
CA VAL A 16 1.34 9.28 -6.89
C VAL A 16 1.23 7.79 -6.57
N PHE A 17 0.02 7.32 -6.24
CA PHE A 17 -0.20 5.93 -5.84
C PHE A 17 0.02 4.99 -7.01
N THR A 18 -0.44 5.35 -8.19
CA THR A 18 -0.25 4.53 -9.40
C THR A 18 1.24 4.39 -9.71
N ASN A 19 1.98 5.50 -9.70
CA ASN A 19 3.41 5.48 -9.99
C ASN A 19 4.17 4.66 -8.93
N CYS A 20 3.86 4.84 -7.67
CA CYS A 20 4.49 4.09 -6.59
C CYS A 20 4.17 2.59 -6.70
N TYR A 21 2.91 2.27 -6.97
CA TYR A 21 2.46 0.88 -7.13
C TYR A 21 3.18 0.19 -8.29
N GLU A 22 3.27 0.85 -9.44
CA GLU A 22 3.98 0.31 -10.61
C GLU A 22 5.44 0.03 -10.27
N GLU A 23 6.09 0.96 -9.58
CA GLU A 23 7.48 0.80 -9.19
C GLU A 23 7.65 -0.35 -8.20
N CYS A 24 6.80 -0.42 -7.18
CA CYS A 24 6.85 -1.50 -6.20
C CYS A 24 6.59 -2.86 -6.86
N PHE A 25 5.58 -2.95 -7.72
CA PHE A 25 5.26 -4.20 -8.38
C PHE A 25 6.40 -4.65 -9.29
N SER A 26 7.09 -3.72 -9.95
CA SER A 26 8.23 -4.06 -10.81
C SER A 26 9.36 -4.73 -10.01
N LYS A 27 9.46 -4.42 -8.73
CA LYS A 27 10.47 -5.01 -7.83
C LYS A 27 9.97 -6.28 -7.15
N PHE A 28 8.65 -6.47 -7.09
CA PHE A 28 8.06 -7.62 -6.41
C PHE A 28 8.11 -8.85 -7.31
N LYS A 29 8.84 -9.87 -6.88
CA LYS A 29 9.12 -11.05 -7.73
C LYS A 29 8.29 -12.28 -7.39
N GLU A 30 7.40 -12.15 -6.41
CA GLU A 30 6.66 -13.30 -5.87
C GLU A 30 5.31 -13.55 -6.54
N SER A 31 4.90 -12.71 -7.48
CA SER A 31 3.64 -12.87 -8.21
C SER A 31 3.78 -12.44 -9.66
N LYS A 32 3.19 -13.22 -10.56
CA LYS A 32 3.14 -12.91 -11.99
C LYS A 32 1.87 -12.12 -12.32
N THR A 33 0.87 -12.20 -11.45
CA THR A 33 -0.42 -11.55 -11.66
C THR A 33 -0.41 -10.22 -10.92
N LYS A 34 -0.69 -9.14 -11.65
CA LYS A 34 -0.73 -7.80 -11.08
C LYS A 34 -2.14 -7.46 -10.62
N PRO A 35 -2.35 -7.28 -9.31
CA PRO A 35 -3.67 -6.88 -8.81
C PRO A 35 -4.09 -5.49 -9.32
N VAL A 36 -5.40 -5.29 -9.46
CA VAL A 36 -5.95 -3.99 -9.80
C VAL A 36 -5.83 -3.08 -8.58
N LEU A 37 -5.32 -1.88 -8.80
CA LEU A 37 -5.18 -0.89 -7.75
C LEU A 37 -6.47 -0.09 -7.59
N LYS A 38 -6.94 0.05 -6.35
CA LYS A 38 -8.07 0.90 -6.00
C LYS A 38 -7.65 1.86 -4.90
N ILE A 39 -8.24 3.04 -4.90
CA ILE A 39 -7.94 4.09 -3.92
C ILE A 39 -9.25 4.51 -3.29
N ARG A 40 -9.33 4.46 -1.96
CA ARG A 40 -10.54 4.80 -1.20
C ARG A 40 -10.18 5.47 0.11
N LYS A 41 -11.10 6.23 0.66
CA LYS A 41 -10.99 6.71 2.03
C LYS A 41 -11.42 5.57 2.95
N MET A 42 -10.57 5.23 3.92
CA MET A 42 -10.84 4.19 4.91
C MET A 42 -10.60 4.73 6.31
N THR A 43 -11.36 4.23 7.30
CA THR A 43 -11.29 4.76 8.66
C THR A 43 -10.37 3.97 9.58
N SER A 44 -10.19 2.68 9.32
CA SER A 44 -9.46 1.80 10.25
C SER A 44 -8.27 1.07 9.63
N LYS A 45 -8.05 1.22 8.34
CA LYS A 45 -6.98 0.50 7.64
C LYS A 45 -6.23 1.42 6.69
N TRP A 46 -4.96 1.11 6.44
CA TRP A 46 -4.15 1.81 5.46
C TRP A 46 -4.19 1.14 4.09
N GLY A 47 -4.46 -0.16 4.06
CA GLY A 47 -4.57 -0.90 2.83
C GLY A 47 -5.28 -2.23 3.03
N VAL A 48 -5.74 -2.83 1.94
CA VAL A 48 -6.39 -4.15 1.93
C VAL A 48 -6.00 -4.88 0.65
N CYS A 49 -5.65 -6.16 0.78
CA CYS A 49 -5.46 -7.04 -0.35
C CYS A 49 -6.62 -8.04 -0.39
N ASN A 50 -7.38 -8.03 -1.48
CA ASN A 50 -8.44 -9.02 -1.70
C ASN A 50 -7.96 -10.00 -2.75
N ILE A 51 -7.64 -11.21 -2.32
CA ILE A 51 -7.07 -12.25 -3.17
C ILE A 51 -8.12 -12.78 -4.15
N THR A 52 -9.36 -12.92 -3.70
CA THR A 52 -10.45 -13.43 -4.53
C THR A 52 -10.72 -12.53 -5.74
N SER A 53 -10.78 -11.21 -5.52
CA SER A 53 -11.00 -10.26 -6.60
C SER A 53 -9.72 -9.76 -7.25
N ASN A 54 -8.56 -10.17 -6.73
CA ASN A 54 -7.25 -9.75 -7.22
C ASN A 54 -7.13 -8.22 -7.24
N THR A 55 -7.43 -7.59 -6.10
CA THR A 55 -7.38 -6.14 -5.96
C THR A 55 -6.59 -5.74 -4.72
N ILE A 56 -5.90 -4.60 -4.83
CA ILE A 56 -5.27 -3.94 -3.68
C ILE A 56 -5.91 -2.57 -3.56
N THR A 57 -6.47 -2.28 -2.38
CA THR A 57 -7.07 -0.98 -2.09
C THR A 57 -6.19 -0.22 -1.12
N LEU A 58 -5.87 1.02 -1.45
CA LEU A 58 -5.05 1.90 -0.61
C LEU A 58 -5.89 3.05 -0.07
N ASN A 59 -5.60 3.42 1.17
CA ASN A 59 -6.27 4.54 1.82
C ASN A 59 -5.74 5.85 1.25
N ILE A 60 -6.62 6.68 0.70
CA ILE A 60 -6.27 7.97 0.11
C ILE A 60 -5.54 8.89 1.11
N GLU A 61 -5.80 8.71 2.40
CA GLU A 61 -5.17 9.52 3.44
C GLU A 61 -3.64 9.39 3.46
N LEU A 62 -3.11 8.31 2.87
CA LEU A 62 -1.65 8.14 2.77
C LEU A 62 -0.98 9.26 1.97
N ILE A 63 -1.72 9.95 1.09
CA ILE A 63 -1.15 11.06 0.31
C ILE A 63 -0.66 12.21 1.20
N LYS A 64 -1.18 12.30 2.43
CA LYS A 64 -0.85 13.38 3.37
C LYS A 64 0.45 13.14 4.13
N TYR A 65 1.03 11.94 4.02
CA TYR A 65 2.17 11.53 4.83
C TYR A 65 3.39 11.22 3.98
N ASP A 66 4.51 10.92 4.64
CA ASP A 66 5.75 10.59 3.96
C ASP A 66 5.59 9.40 3.01
N TYR A 67 6.22 9.49 1.86
CA TYR A 67 6.21 8.47 0.83
C TYR A 67 6.58 7.07 1.35
N LYS A 68 7.44 6.98 2.37
CA LYS A 68 7.87 5.70 2.91
C LYS A 68 6.70 4.87 3.46
N TYR A 69 5.65 5.52 3.94
CA TYR A 69 4.46 4.82 4.45
C TYR A 69 3.65 4.21 3.30
N LEU A 70 3.48 4.95 2.23
CA LEU A 70 2.82 4.44 1.03
C LEU A 70 3.58 3.24 0.46
N ASN A 71 4.90 3.37 0.35
CA ASN A 71 5.77 2.31 -0.16
C ASN A 71 5.64 1.05 0.71
N TYR A 72 5.66 1.22 2.03
CA TYR A 72 5.50 0.11 2.97
C TYR A 72 4.13 -0.57 2.82
N VAL A 73 3.05 0.21 2.78
CA VAL A 73 1.70 -0.36 2.69
C VAL A 73 1.54 -1.14 1.39
N ILE A 74 2.07 -0.64 0.29
CA ILE A 74 2.00 -1.35 -1.00
C ILE A 74 2.70 -2.71 -0.89
N PHE A 75 3.93 -2.75 -0.38
CA PHE A 75 4.64 -4.03 -0.24
C PHE A 75 3.96 -4.97 0.77
N HIS A 76 3.41 -4.41 1.85
CA HIS A 76 2.65 -5.20 2.82
C HIS A 76 1.49 -5.94 2.14
N GLU A 77 0.73 -5.22 1.31
CA GLU A 77 -0.41 -5.83 0.61
C GLU A 77 0.05 -6.78 -0.50
N LEU A 78 1.11 -6.45 -1.22
CA LEU A 78 1.66 -7.35 -2.23
C LEU A 78 2.13 -8.67 -1.62
N CYS A 79 2.74 -8.62 -0.44
CA CYS A 79 3.21 -9.83 0.24
C CYS A 79 2.07 -10.78 0.60
N HIS A 80 0.85 -10.26 0.77
CA HIS A 80 -0.33 -11.10 1.00
C HIS A 80 -0.68 -11.97 -0.21
N LEU A 81 -0.20 -11.64 -1.39
CA LEU A 81 -0.38 -12.51 -2.57
C LEU A 81 0.34 -13.84 -2.40
N LYS A 82 1.43 -13.85 -1.64
CA LYS A 82 2.22 -15.05 -1.38
C LYS A 82 1.83 -15.70 -0.05
N HIS A 83 1.64 -14.90 0.98
CA HIS A 83 1.33 -15.36 2.33
C HIS A 83 0.10 -14.62 2.83
N HIS A 84 -1.02 -15.33 2.94
CA HIS A 84 -2.32 -14.72 3.25
C HIS A 84 -2.45 -14.24 4.70
N ASP A 85 -1.70 -14.82 5.62
CA ASP A 85 -1.72 -14.43 7.03
C ASP A 85 -0.43 -13.69 7.41
N HIS A 86 -0.41 -13.13 8.63
CA HIS A 86 0.76 -12.43 9.16
C HIS A 86 1.72 -13.39 9.86
N SER A 87 2.06 -14.49 9.19
CA SER A 87 3.00 -15.50 9.69
C SER A 87 4.45 -14.99 9.64
N LYS A 88 5.37 -15.78 10.19
CA LYS A 88 6.80 -15.46 10.11
C LYS A 88 7.28 -15.37 8.66
N LYS A 89 6.74 -16.21 7.78
CA LYS A 89 7.09 -16.19 6.36
C LYS A 89 6.63 -14.90 5.72
N PHE A 90 5.45 -14.41 6.07
CA PHE A 90 4.94 -13.11 5.59
C PHE A 90 5.90 -11.99 5.99
N TRP A 91 6.23 -11.88 7.27
CA TRP A 91 7.09 -10.80 7.75
C TRP A 91 8.52 -10.91 7.23
N SER A 92 9.04 -12.12 7.01
CA SER A 92 10.34 -12.30 6.35
C SER A 92 10.31 -11.76 4.93
N LEU A 93 9.21 -11.97 4.22
CA LEU A 93 9.06 -11.45 2.86
C LEU A 93 8.96 -9.93 2.87
N VAL A 94 8.19 -9.36 3.78
CA VAL A 94 8.10 -7.90 3.94
C VAL A 94 9.49 -7.31 4.19
N GLU A 95 10.27 -7.94 5.10
CA GLU A 95 11.62 -7.47 5.43
C GLU A 95 12.55 -7.48 4.23
N THR A 96 12.36 -8.43 3.32
CA THR A 96 13.16 -8.50 2.08
C THR A 96 13.04 -7.21 1.27
N TYR A 97 11.84 -6.65 1.21
CA TYR A 97 11.57 -5.43 0.44
C TYR A 97 11.68 -4.16 1.27
N ILE A 98 11.32 -4.23 2.54
CA ILE A 98 11.33 -3.10 3.46
C ILE A 98 12.08 -3.51 4.73
N PRO A 99 13.43 -3.47 4.74
CA PRO A 99 14.21 -3.89 5.90
C PRO A 99 13.85 -3.16 7.19
N ASP A 100 13.39 -1.91 7.09
CA ASP A 100 13.04 -1.06 8.22
C ASP A 100 11.55 -1.12 8.58
N TYR A 101 10.85 -2.18 8.17
CA TYR A 101 9.40 -2.25 8.33
C TYR A 101 8.93 -2.11 9.78
N LYS A 102 9.69 -2.58 10.74
CA LYS A 102 9.31 -2.51 12.16
C LYS A 102 9.19 -1.07 12.66
N ASN A 103 10.16 -0.24 12.28
CA ASN A 103 10.14 1.18 12.64
C ASN A 103 9.01 1.91 11.92
N ILE A 104 8.81 1.61 10.65
CA ILE A 104 7.74 2.22 9.87
C ILE A 104 6.37 1.90 10.48
N ARG A 105 6.13 0.64 10.83
CA ARG A 105 4.89 0.23 11.50
C ARG A 105 4.67 0.97 12.81
N LYS A 106 5.75 1.10 13.58
CA LYS A 106 5.71 1.81 14.87
C LYS A 106 5.32 3.27 14.68
N GLU A 107 5.92 3.93 13.68
CA GLU A 107 5.59 5.33 13.35
C GLU A 107 4.15 5.46 12.89
N MET A 108 3.65 4.52 12.09
CA MET A 108 2.30 4.58 11.54
C MET A 108 1.21 4.46 12.61
N LYS A 109 1.52 3.86 13.76
CA LYS A 109 0.56 3.81 14.87
C LYS A 109 0.22 5.19 15.41
N ASN A 110 1.07 6.18 15.15
CA ASN A 110 0.88 7.55 15.64
C ASN A 110 0.29 8.50 14.57
N LEU A 111 -0.03 7.97 13.41
CA LEU A 111 -0.71 8.75 12.36
C LEU A 111 -2.23 8.77 12.60
#